data_d3f937f27c5fd2441b80e54b88b10f79
#
_entry.id   d3f937f27c5fd2441b80e54b88b10f79
#
_cell.length_a   1.000
_cell.length_b   1.000
_cell.length_c   1.000
_cell.angle_alpha   90.00
_cell.angle_beta   90.00
_cell.angle_gamma   90.00
#
_symmetry.space_group_name_H-M   'P 1'
#
loop_
_entity.id
_entity.type
_entity.pdbx_description
1 polymer ?
#
loop_
_entity_poly.entity_id
_entity_poly.type
_entity_poly.pdbx_seq_one_letter_code
_entity_poly.pdbx_strand_id
1 'polypeptide(L)'
;MVLRVVRAVVGASFLVAVVAGCGGARHSTWQLPGGDLSGTRAAAHSTITAANVHALRPVWRFALTGPPTATGIFSAPPVADADTIYIEDLRSNVFALDRKTGKIRWAHHYDAPNEGPNGIAVEGGRVYGATDTDAFALAAANGRELWQRHLTNAQEQFVDVAPVPWKNFVFVGTVGYAPGGRGKIYGLDAATGVVRWRFDTIDRAWTHPQQSGGGGIWYPVSVDSGGKLYAGTANPGPWGGTARFPNGSAFPGPARYTDSLVVLDANTGALDWTDQVTPHDVRDYDFEATPVLAGDLVLGAGKAGRVVAWDRTTHRRRWSTVVGTHRNDLGPLPATPVTVCPNLLGGVETPMAYADNRLFVPVVDLCGIGGATTSHPVTDLDLTKARGRLLALDASNGKPLWERRLPSPSFGCATVANDVVFTATYEGTIYAFSTRTGQQLWHARMPAGINSCPTVVGDLLVVGAGVKHGAESTPEVVAFSTNAH
;
A
#
# COMPACT_ATOMS: atom_id res chain seq x y z
N MET A 1 -6.90 27.47 86.78
CA MET A 1 -7.02 28.48 85.76
C MET A 1 -6.60 27.83 84.42
N VAL A 2 -7.60 27.33 83.67
CA VAL A 2 -7.38 26.50 82.49
C VAL A 2 -7.81 27.34 81.32
N LEU A 3 -6.86 27.68 80.45
CA LEU A 3 -7.07 28.44 79.20
C LEU A 3 -7.53 27.47 78.10
N ARG A 4 -8.75 27.65 77.60
CA ARG A 4 -9.26 26.97 76.40
C ARG A 4 -8.85 27.74 75.16
N VAL A 5 -8.07 27.13 74.28
CA VAL A 5 -7.77 27.65 72.93
C VAL A 5 -8.84 27.13 71.98
N VAL A 6 -9.60 28.05 71.38
CA VAL A 6 -10.56 27.78 70.29
C VAL A 6 -9.79 27.82 68.95
N ARG A 7 -9.74 26.69 68.22
CA ARG A 7 -9.26 26.65 66.85
C ARG A 7 -10.43 26.96 65.90
N ALA A 8 -10.32 28.03 65.16
CA ALA A 8 -11.20 28.32 64.02
C ALA A 8 -10.75 27.51 62.82
N VAL A 9 -11.64 26.70 62.25
CA VAL A 9 -11.44 26.01 60.98
C VAL A 9 -11.96 26.93 59.88
N VAL A 10 -11.04 27.43 59.03
CA VAL A 10 -11.38 28.15 57.81
C VAL A 10 -11.56 27.13 56.72
N GLY A 11 -12.79 26.91 56.29
CA GLY A 11 -13.11 26.06 55.13
C GLY A 11 -12.83 26.81 53.85
N ALA A 12 -11.81 26.37 53.10
CA ALA A 12 -11.55 26.82 51.73
C ALA A 12 -12.42 26.03 50.76
N SER A 13 -13.47 26.65 50.24
CA SER A 13 -14.27 26.13 49.14
C SER A 13 -13.46 26.20 47.83
N PHE A 14 -12.97 25.09 47.33
CA PHE A 14 -12.43 24.99 45.99
C PHE A 14 -13.58 24.97 44.97
N LEU A 15 -13.77 26.09 44.26
CA LEU A 15 -14.56 26.10 43.02
C LEU A 15 -13.76 25.31 41.94
N VAL A 16 -14.22 24.14 41.64
CA VAL A 16 -13.76 23.40 40.45
C VAL A 16 -14.44 24.06 39.22
N ALA A 17 -13.71 24.92 38.54
CA ALA A 17 -14.13 25.40 37.23
C ALA A 17 -14.02 24.22 36.24
N VAL A 18 -15.17 23.64 35.90
CA VAL A 18 -15.28 22.73 34.75
C VAL A 18 -15.06 23.58 33.51
N VAL A 19 -13.84 23.58 32.98
CA VAL A 19 -13.55 24.06 31.65
C VAL A 19 -14.22 23.06 30.68
N ALA A 20 -15.42 23.41 30.21
CA ALA A 20 -16.02 22.78 29.06
C ALA A 20 -15.10 23.07 27.87
N GLY A 21 -14.17 22.15 27.60
CA GLY A 21 -13.38 22.18 26.38
C GLY A 21 -14.36 22.09 25.21
N CYS A 22 -14.41 23.15 24.40
CA CYS A 22 -15.01 23.11 23.09
C CYS A 22 -14.32 21.98 22.32
N GLY A 23 -14.94 20.81 22.28
CA GLY A 23 -14.53 19.71 21.42
C GLY A 23 -14.72 20.15 19.98
N GLY A 24 -13.69 20.77 19.39
CA GLY A 24 -13.63 20.98 17.95
C GLY A 24 -13.89 19.63 17.30
N ALA A 25 -14.86 19.56 16.40
CA ALA A 25 -15.15 18.36 15.63
C ALA A 25 -13.83 17.88 15.03
N ARG A 26 -13.34 16.71 15.48
CA ARG A 26 -12.13 16.11 14.90
C ARG A 26 -12.48 15.77 13.46
N HIS A 27 -11.96 16.54 12.51
CA HIS A 27 -12.13 16.24 11.11
C HIS A 27 -11.46 14.89 10.83
N SER A 28 -12.22 13.99 10.26
CA SER A 28 -11.67 12.72 9.75
C SER A 28 -10.73 13.04 8.59
N THR A 29 -9.53 12.47 8.62
CA THR A 29 -8.50 12.61 7.57
C THR A 29 -8.01 11.24 7.13
N TRP A 30 -7.41 11.18 5.95
CA TRP A 30 -6.71 10.01 5.41
C TRP A 30 -5.49 10.50 4.63
N GLN A 31 -4.47 10.96 5.36
CA GLN A 31 -3.37 11.73 4.79
C GLN A 31 -2.26 10.89 4.16
N LEU A 32 -2.22 9.59 4.48
CA LEU A 32 -1.22 8.65 3.99
C LEU A 32 -1.86 7.57 3.11
N PRO A 33 -1.15 7.01 2.13
CA PRO A 33 -1.66 5.93 1.29
C PRO A 33 -2.14 4.71 2.08
N GLY A 34 -1.45 4.38 3.17
CA GLY A 34 -1.79 3.32 4.12
C GLY A 34 -2.85 3.70 5.17
N GLY A 35 -3.38 4.93 5.14
CA GLY A 35 -4.28 5.49 6.14
C GLY A 35 -3.55 6.07 7.34
N ASP A 36 -2.57 5.37 7.87
CA ASP A 36 -1.70 5.77 8.97
C ASP A 36 -0.25 5.27 8.76
N LEU A 37 0.65 5.65 9.65
CA LEU A 37 2.07 5.23 9.60
C LEU A 37 2.25 3.73 9.87
N SER A 38 1.29 3.08 10.48
CA SER A 38 1.30 1.64 10.73
C SER A 38 0.80 0.80 9.55
N GLY A 39 0.35 1.44 8.47
CA GLY A 39 -0.16 0.77 7.28
C GLY A 39 -1.46 0.01 7.51
N THR A 40 -2.26 0.40 8.51
CA THR A 40 -3.44 -0.39 8.92
C THR A 40 -4.59 -0.34 7.94
N ARG A 41 -4.66 0.67 7.07
CA ARG A 41 -5.79 0.92 6.17
C ARG A 41 -7.14 0.86 6.89
N ALA A 42 -7.18 1.36 8.12
CA ALA A 42 -8.37 1.46 8.95
C ALA A 42 -8.76 2.92 9.16
N ALA A 43 -9.96 3.29 8.75
CA ALA A 43 -10.45 4.66 8.84
C ALA A 43 -10.78 5.02 10.29
N ALA A 44 -9.99 5.92 10.87
CA ALA A 44 -10.33 6.53 12.15
C ALA A 44 -11.52 7.48 11.98
N HIS A 45 -12.48 7.42 12.89
CA HIS A 45 -13.63 8.33 12.93
C HIS A 45 -14.53 8.31 11.69
N SER A 46 -14.63 7.17 10.99
CA SER A 46 -15.65 6.99 9.94
C SER A 46 -17.05 6.87 10.55
N THR A 47 -18.05 7.39 9.83
CA THR A 47 -19.46 7.18 10.17
C THR A 47 -20.10 6.02 9.41
N ILE A 48 -19.34 5.41 8.47
CA ILE A 48 -19.80 4.24 7.71
C ILE A 48 -19.73 3.00 8.61
N THR A 49 -20.83 2.28 8.73
CA THR A 49 -20.97 1.07 9.55
C THR A 49 -21.76 0.01 8.78
N ALA A 50 -21.79 -1.23 9.26
CA ALA A 50 -22.63 -2.29 8.70
C ALA A 50 -24.13 -1.93 8.67
N ALA A 51 -24.57 -1.09 9.61
CA ALA A 51 -25.95 -0.65 9.69
C ALA A 51 -26.36 0.33 8.58
N ASN A 52 -25.43 1.14 8.05
CA ASN A 52 -25.74 2.20 7.08
C ASN A 52 -25.03 2.05 5.72
N VAL A 53 -24.06 1.16 5.58
CA VAL A 53 -23.29 0.99 4.33
C VAL A 53 -24.17 0.71 3.10
N HIS A 54 -25.33 0.09 3.28
CA HIS A 54 -26.29 -0.16 2.21
C HIS A 54 -26.88 1.15 1.61
N ALA A 55 -26.76 2.27 2.31
CA ALA A 55 -27.22 3.58 1.87
C ALA A 55 -26.17 4.33 1.02
N LEU A 56 -24.95 3.80 0.86
CA LEU A 56 -23.92 4.46 0.03
C LEU A 56 -24.42 4.73 -1.39
N ARG A 57 -24.34 6.01 -1.81
CA ARG A 57 -24.68 6.50 -3.15
C ARG A 57 -23.61 7.46 -3.63
N PRO A 58 -23.33 7.54 -4.95
CA PRO A 58 -22.44 8.53 -5.50
C PRO A 58 -22.93 9.96 -5.19
N VAL A 59 -22.05 10.79 -4.61
CA VAL A 59 -22.34 12.20 -4.31
C VAL A 59 -21.61 13.14 -5.27
N TRP A 60 -20.45 12.73 -5.78
CA TRP A 60 -19.77 13.43 -6.87
C TRP A 60 -18.88 12.47 -7.68
N ARG A 61 -18.53 12.89 -8.89
CA ARG A 61 -17.66 12.21 -9.84
C ARG A 61 -16.63 13.17 -10.40
N PHE A 62 -15.42 12.69 -10.57
CA PHE A 62 -14.33 13.42 -11.22
C PHE A 62 -13.79 12.58 -12.38
N ALA A 63 -13.96 13.06 -13.61
CA ALA A 63 -13.50 12.36 -14.81
C ALA A 63 -11.96 12.40 -14.89
N LEU A 64 -11.35 11.25 -15.13
CA LEU A 64 -9.93 11.11 -15.41
C LEU A 64 -9.72 11.14 -16.91
N THR A 65 -8.88 12.06 -17.38
CA THR A 65 -8.62 12.30 -18.81
C THR A 65 -7.15 12.14 -19.11
N GLY A 66 -6.82 11.85 -20.37
CA GLY A 66 -5.45 11.72 -20.84
C GLY A 66 -5.15 10.36 -21.46
N PRO A 67 -3.95 10.19 -22.04
CA PRO A 67 -3.51 8.92 -22.57
C PRO A 67 -3.24 7.92 -21.45
N PRO A 68 -3.68 6.65 -21.58
CA PRO A 68 -3.38 5.62 -20.60
C PRO A 68 -1.91 5.19 -20.68
N THR A 69 -1.38 4.72 -19.55
CA THR A 69 -0.16 3.91 -19.48
C THR A 69 -0.51 2.42 -19.67
N ALA A 70 0.46 1.52 -19.50
CA ALA A 70 0.24 0.07 -19.58
C ALA A 70 -0.79 -0.43 -18.54
N THR A 71 -0.87 0.22 -17.39
CA THR A 71 -1.75 -0.16 -16.27
C THR A 71 -3.03 0.69 -16.17
N GLY A 72 -3.22 1.65 -17.08
CA GLY A 72 -4.42 2.49 -17.12
C GLY A 72 -4.13 3.99 -17.03
N ILE A 73 -5.04 4.73 -16.42
CA ILE A 73 -4.93 6.18 -16.18
C ILE A 73 -4.74 6.48 -14.69
N PHE A 74 -5.17 5.58 -13.81
CA PHE A 74 -5.19 5.80 -12.37
C PHE A 74 -5.02 4.49 -11.60
N SER A 75 -4.10 4.47 -10.64
CA SER A 75 -3.90 3.35 -9.71
C SER A 75 -3.62 3.79 -8.27
N ALA A 76 -3.35 5.07 -8.05
CA ALA A 76 -3.03 5.62 -6.74
C ALA A 76 -4.21 5.57 -5.76
N PRO A 77 -3.99 5.34 -4.46
CA PRO A 77 -5.02 5.58 -3.45
C PRO A 77 -5.26 7.07 -3.29
N PRO A 78 -6.52 7.57 -3.32
CA PRO A 78 -6.81 8.94 -2.92
C PRO A 78 -6.39 9.20 -1.49
N VAL A 79 -5.90 10.40 -1.19
CA VAL A 79 -5.64 10.85 0.19
C VAL A 79 -6.47 12.09 0.52
N ALA A 80 -6.69 12.36 1.80
CA ALA A 80 -7.61 13.41 2.22
C ALA A 80 -7.14 14.14 3.48
N ASP A 81 -7.25 15.45 3.46
CA ASP A 81 -7.28 16.28 4.67
C ASP A 81 -8.73 16.66 5.05
N ALA A 82 -8.89 17.68 5.90
CA ALA A 82 -10.20 18.07 6.40
C ALA A 82 -11.19 18.43 5.28
N ASP A 83 -10.74 19.14 4.24
CA ASP A 83 -11.59 19.76 3.23
C ASP A 83 -11.26 19.37 1.79
N THR A 84 -10.17 18.64 1.56
CA THR A 84 -9.62 18.36 0.24
C THR A 84 -9.36 16.87 0.06
N ILE A 85 -9.74 16.35 -1.11
CA ILE A 85 -9.28 15.06 -1.63
C ILE A 85 -8.16 15.33 -2.61
N TYR A 86 -7.03 14.66 -2.43
CA TYR A 86 -5.90 14.73 -3.35
C TYR A 86 -5.77 13.41 -4.09
N ILE A 87 -5.53 13.49 -5.38
CA ILE A 87 -5.31 12.33 -6.26
C ILE A 87 -4.10 12.58 -7.16
N GLU A 88 -3.44 11.52 -7.56
CA GLU A 88 -2.38 11.53 -8.57
C GLU A 88 -2.73 10.54 -9.66
N ASP A 89 -2.67 10.95 -10.93
CA ASP A 89 -2.88 10.07 -12.07
C ASP A 89 -1.60 9.33 -12.48
N LEU A 90 -1.68 8.40 -13.44
CA LEU A 90 -0.52 7.66 -13.96
C LEU A 90 0.35 8.48 -14.94
N ARG A 91 0.19 9.79 -14.94
CA ARG A 91 1.11 10.74 -15.55
C ARG A 91 1.71 11.69 -14.52
N SER A 92 1.64 11.29 -13.25
CA SER A 92 2.15 12.04 -12.11
C SER A 92 1.51 13.44 -11.98
N ASN A 93 0.31 13.65 -12.56
CA ASN A 93 -0.44 14.88 -12.38
C ASN A 93 -1.22 14.82 -11.07
N VAL A 94 -1.11 15.88 -10.28
CA VAL A 94 -1.74 15.99 -8.98
C VAL A 94 -2.94 16.92 -9.03
N PHE A 95 -4.07 16.46 -8.52
CA PHE A 95 -5.30 17.25 -8.44
C PHE A 95 -5.74 17.34 -6.97
N ALA A 96 -6.05 18.55 -6.53
CA ALA A 96 -6.73 18.81 -5.27
C ALA A 96 -8.21 19.09 -5.55
N LEU A 97 -9.08 18.28 -5.00
CA LEU A 97 -10.51 18.36 -5.21
C LEU A 97 -11.19 18.81 -3.92
N ASP A 98 -12.18 19.68 -4.03
CA ASP A 98 -13.05 20.01 -2.92
C ASP A 98 -13.77 18.75 -2.42
N ARG A 99 -13.61 18.41 -1.16
CA ARG A 99 -14.10 17.16 -0.58
C ARG A 99 -15.62 16.97 -0.70
N LYS A 100 -16.40 18.07 -0.65
CA LYS A 100 -17.86 18.00 -0.70
C LYS A 100 -18.40 17.92 -2.13
N THR A 101 -17.72 18.55 -3.09
CA THR A 101 -18.26 18.76 -4.44
C THR A 101 -17.49 18.06 -5.54
N GLY A 102 -16.28 17.56 -5.26
CA GLY A 102 -15.38 16.96 -6.26
C GLY A 102 -14.80 17.99 -7.26
N LYS A 103 -15.05 19.30 -7.08
CA LYS A 103 -14.52 20.33 -7.98
C LYS A 103 -13.04 20.57 -7.75
N ILE A 104 -12.29 20.81 -8.81
CA ILE A 104 -10.86 21.13 -8.76
C ILE A 104 -10.66 22.42 -7.97
N ARG A 105 -9.83 22.40 -6.95
CA ARG A 105 -9.28 23.57 -6.25
C ARG A 105 -8.01 24.06 -6.93
N TRP A 106 -7.14 23.10 -7.29
CA TRP A 106 -5.94 23.31 -8.08
C TRP A 106 -5.48 22.00 -8.74
N ALA A 107 -4.67 22.11 -9.77
CA ALA A 107 -3.98 21.00 -10.41
C ALA A 107 -2.51 21.38 -10.67
N HIS A 108 -1.62 20.39 -10.61
CA HIS A 108 -0.22 20.51 -10.99
C HIS A 108 0.13 19.37 -11.95
N HIS A 109 0.71 19.71 -13.10
CA HIS A 109 0.95 18.76 -14.18
C HIS A 109 2.44 18.53 -14.36
N TYR A 110 2.88 17.28 -14.24
CA TYR A 110 4.21 16.83 -14.62
C TYR A 110 4.22 16.19 -16.01
N ASP A 111 3.09 15.57 -16.39
CA ASP A 111 2.92 14.82 -17.65
C ASP A 111 3.98 13.70 -17.82
N ALA A 112 4.56 13.23 -16.74
CA ALA A 112 5.54 12.16 -16.65
C ALA A 112 4.83 10.82 -16.45
N PRO A 113 4.90 9.88 -17.40
CA PRO A 113 4.28 8.56 -17.27
C PRO A 113 4.82 7.79 -16.07
N ASN A 114 3.94 7.09 -15.36
CA ASN A 114 4.23 6.20 -14.26
C ASN A 114 3.45 4.90 -14.46
N GLU A 115 3.96 3.75 -14.06
CA GLU A 115 3.29 2.47 -14.25
C GLU A 115 2.33 2.11 -13.10
N GLY A 116 2.52 2.71 -11.91
CA GLY A 116 1.77 2.41 -10.68
C GLY A 116 2.19 1.09 -10.01
N PRO A 117 1.89 0.96 -8.74
CA PRO A 117 1.02 1.84 -7.94
C PRO A 117 1.76 3.08 -7.43
N ASN A 118 1.54 4.23 -8.03
CA ASN A 118 2.06 5.52 -7.55
C ASN A 118 1.17 6.09 -6.42
N GLY A 119 1.32 7.37 -6.11
CA GLY A 119 0.45 8.10 -5.19
C GLY A 119 1.18 9.16 -4.38
N ILE A 120 0.39 9.84 -3.58
CA ILE A 120 0.82 10.99 -2.81
C ILE A 120 0.49 10.83 -1.33
N ALA A 121 1.14 11.64 -0.50
CA ALA A 121 0.84 11.80 0.91
C ALA A 121 0.72 13.28 1.26
N VAL A 122 -0.04 13.60 2.30
CA VAL A 122 -0.25 14.99 2.75
C VAL A 122 0.16 15.12 4.20
N GLU A 123 1.09 16.03 4.50
CA GLU A 123 1.46 16.35 5.87
C GLU A 123 2.00 17.77 5.98
N GLY A 124 1.69 18.47 7.07
CA GLY A 124 2.25 19.77 7.39
C GLY A 124 2.02 20.85 6.31
N GLY A 125 0.89 20.80 5.60
CA GLY A 125 0.57 21.73 4.51
C GLY A 125 1.33 21.46 3.20
N ARG A 126 1.89 20.27 3.05
CA ARG A 126 2.58 19.79 1.83
C ARG A 126 1.93 18.55 1.29
N VAL A 127 1.96 18.41 -0.04
CA VAL A 127 1.65 17.19 -0.77
C VAL A 127 2.99 16.64 -1.27
N TYR A 128 3.33 15.41 -0.89
CA TYR A 128 4.52 14.71 -1.34
C TYR A 128 4.12 13.65 -2.37
N GLY A 129 4.82 13.58 -3.46
CA GLY A 129 4.60 12.61 -4.54
C GLY A 129 5.88 12.30 -5.28
N ALA A 130 5.76 11.54 -6.37
CA ALA A 130 6.89 11.22 -7.23
C ALA A 130 6.46 11.06 -8.68
N THR A 131 7.33 11.49 -9.60
CA THR A 131 7.33 11.02 -10.99
C THR A 131 8.09 9.71 -11.08
N ASP A 132 8.26 9.16 -12.26
CA ASP A 132 9.08 7.96 -12.49
C ASP A 132 10.56 8.14 -12.09
N THR A 133 11.07 9.37 -12.03
CA THR A 133 12.49 9.65 -11.73
C THR A 133 12.73 10.55 -10.52
N ASP A 134 11.74 11.34 -10.12
CA ASP A 134 11.91 12.42 -9.17
C ASP A 134 10.89 12.34 -8.03
N ALA A 135 11.31 12.62 -6.80
CA ALA A 135 10.40 12.95 -5.71
C ALA A 135 10.13 14.45 -5.69
N PHE A 136 8.92 14.84 -5.29
CA PHE A 136 8.54 16.26 -5.20
C PHE A 136 7.73 16.60 -3.95
N ALA A 137 7.65 17.89 -3.65
CA ALA A 137 6.68 18.44 -2.70
C ALA A 137 5.98 19.66 -3.28
N LEU A 138 4.65 19.70 -3.13
CA LEU A 138 3.81 20.83 -3.49
C LEU A 138 3.20 21.47 -2.24
N ALA A 139 2.92 22.76 -2.31
CA ALA A 139 2.12 23.44 -1.28
C ALA A 139 0.66 22.95 -1.36
N ALA A 140 0.12 22.36 -0.31
CA ALA A 140 -1.23 21.80 -0.27
C ALA A 140 -2.31 22.85 -0.55
N ALA A 141 -2.05 24.12 -0.24
CA ALA A 141 -2.99 25.22 -0.41
C ALA A 141 -3.24 25.59 -1.88
N ASN A 142 -2.27 25.44 -2.78
CA ASN A 142 -2.36 25.97 -4.15
C ASN A 142 -1.58 25.18 -5.20
N GLY A 143 -0.98 24.02 -4.88
CA GLY A 143 -0.26 23.18 -5.80
C GLY A 143 1.08 23.73 -6.29
N ARG A 144 1.58 24.86 -5.73
CA ARG A 144 2.89 25.39 -6.10
C ARG A 144 4.00 24.44 -5.66
N GLU A 145 4.91 24.08 -6.60
CA GLU A 145 6.07 23.27 -6.30
C GLU A 145 6.97 23.96 -5.27
N LEU A 146 7.35 23.22 -4.23
CA LEU A 146 8.27 23.66 -3.17
C LEU A 146 9.68 23.15 -3.43
N TRP A 147 9.79 21.89 -3.86
CA TRP A 147 11.03 21.27 -4.29
C TRP A 147 10.74 20.05 -5.16
N GLN A 148 11.70 19.72 -6.04
CA GLN A 148 11.79 18.48 -6.81
C GLN A 148 13.20 17.92 -6.63
N ARG A 149 13.32 16.59 -6.49
CA ARG A 149 14.58 15.90 -6.25
C ARG A 149 14.73 14.71 -7.17
N HIS A 150 15.71 14.78 -8.07
CA HIS A 150 16.08 13.66 -8.92
C HIS A 150 16.68 12.52 -8.09
N LEU A 151 16.16 11.30 -8.22
CA LEU A 151 16.53 10.10 -7.46
C LEU A 151 17.14 9.02 -8.34
N THR A 152 16.69 8.86 -9.56
CA THR A 152 17.01 7.72 -10.39
C THR A 152 16.91 8.00 -11.88
N ASN A 153 17.44 7.07 -12.68
CA ASN A 153 17.36 7.07 -14.14
C ASN A 153 16.33 6.00 -14.56
N ALA A 154 15.27 6.41 -15.23
CA ALA A 154 14.15 5.55 -15.64
C ALA A 154 14.53 4.34 -16.52
N GLN A 155 15.72 4.29 -17.09
CA GLN A 155 16.18 3.15 -17.89
C GLN A 155 16.52 1.90 -17.05
N GLU A 156 16.96 2.10 -15.82
CA GLU A 156 17.38 1.01 -14.93
C GLU A 156 16.51 0.90 -13.68
N GLN A 157 16.02 2.03 -13.21
CA GLN A 157 15.24 2.16 -11.98
C GLN A 157 14.20 3.25 -12.16
N PHE A 158 13.09 3.12 -11.49
CA PHE A 158 12.06 4.17 -11.45
C PHE A 158 11.42 4.27 -10.07
N VAL A 159 10.73 5.35 -9.81
CA VAL A 159 9.91 5.54 -8.60
C VAL A 159 8.47 5.21 -8.95
N ASP A 160 7.89 4.26 -8.23
CA ASP A 160 6.53 3.78 -8.48
C ASP A 160 5.77 3.56 -7.17
N VAL A 161 6.06 4.37 -6.18
CA VAL A 161 5.52 4.25 -4.84
C VAL A 161 5.20 5.61 -4.24
N ALA A 162 4.07 5.69 -3.55
CA ALA A 162 3.71 6.89 -2.81
C ALA A 162 4.71 7.17 -1.67
N PRO A 163 5.25 8.39 -1.55
CA PRO A 163 6.13 8.78 -0.46
C PRO A 163 5.42 8.71 0.91
N VAL A 164 6.20 8.47 1.98
CA VAL A 164 5.69 8.45 3.34
C VAL A 164 6.40 9.52 4.17
N PRO A 165 5.73 10.62 4.51
CA PRO A 165 6.28 11.63 5.42
C PRO A 165 6.26 11.11 6.88
N TRP A 166 7.33 11.44 7.62
CA TRP A 166 7.46 11.16 9.04
C TRP A 166 8.40 12.17 9.69
N LYS A 167 7.90 12.98 10.61
CA LYS A 167 8.66 14.09 11.23
C LYS A 167 9.26 15.02 10.18
N ASN A 168 10.59 15.13 10.12
CA ASN A 168 11.34 15.93 9.14
C ASN A 168 11.86 15.11 7.95
N PHE A 169 11.40 13.87 7.78
CA PHE A 169 11.75 12.99 6.66
C PHE A 169 10.57 12.74 5.73
N VAL A 170 10.90 12.42 4.48
CA VAL A 170 10.01 11.76 3.52
C VAL A 170 10.74 10.52 3.01
N PHE A 171 10.12 9.36 3.15
CA PHE A 171 10.67 8.09 2.67
C PHE A 171 10.12 7.78 1.28
N VAL A 172 11.02 7.41 0.37
CA VAL A 172 10.68 7.07 -1.03
C VAL A 172 11.48 5.82 -1.42
N GLY A 173 10.81 4.88 -2.06
CA GLY A 173 11.44 3.70 -2.64
C GLY A 173 11.69 3.85 -4.13
N THR A 174 12.61 3.05 -4.69
CA THR A 174 12.75 2.86 -6.14
C THR A 174 12.57 1.39 -6.49
N VAL A 175 12.06 1.16 -7.69
CA VAL A 175 11.98 -0.16 -8.30
C VAL A 175 13.16 -0.33 -9.25
N GLY A 176 13.81 -1.49 -9.21
CA GLY A 176 14.88 -1.83 -10.13
C GLY A 176 14.71 -3.27 -10.57
N TYR A 177 14.14 -3.50 -11.76
CA TYR A 177 13.93 -4.84 -12.31
C TYR A 177 14.75 -5.11 -13.57
N ALA A 178 15.22 -4.08 -14.25
CA ALA A 178 16.09 -4.21 -15.40
C ALA A 178 17.46 -4.80 -15.00
N PRO A 179 18.20 -5.45 -15.89
CA PRO A 179 19.56 -5.91 -15.60
C PRO A 179 20.40 -4.77 -15.04
N GLY A 180 20.93 -4.96 -13.82
CA GLY A 180 21.72 -3.94 -13.10
C GLY A 180 20.93 -2.90 -12.30
N GLY A 181 19.62 -2.76 -12.55
CA GLY A 181 18.75 -1.89 -11.76
C GLY A 181 18.55 -2.43 -10.35
N ARG A 182 18.79 -1.59 -9.33
CA ARG A 182 18.74 -2.00 -7.90
C ARG A 182 17.81 -1.12 -7.12
N GLY A 183 16.87 -1.73 -6.40
CA GLY A 183 15.98 -1.04 -5.49
C GLY A 183 16.73 -0.28 -4.40
N LYS A 184 16.17 0.83 -3.98
CA LYS A 184 16.70 1.69 -2.92
C LYS A 184 15.57 2.24 -2.06
N ILE A 185 15.90 2.54 -0.82
CA ILE A 185 15.04 3.34 0.06
C ILE A 185 15.81 4.62 0.39
N TYR A 186 15.17 5.77 0.18
CA TYR A 186 15.70 7.08 0.49
C TYR A 186 15.00 7.70 1.68
N GLY A 187 15.76 8.33 2.58
CA GLY A 187 15.23 9.30 3.54
C GLY A 187 15.58 10.70 3.09
N LEU A 188 14.58 11.45 2.65
CA LEU A 188 14.73 12.84 2.19
C LEU A 188 14.37 13.80 3.32
N ASP A 189 14.99 14.96 3.35
CA ASP A 189 14.57 16.07 4.20
C ASP A 189 13.22 16.60 3.70
N ALA A 190 12.20 16.59 4.55
CA ALA A 190 10.83 16.93 4.17
C ALA A 190 10.66 18.38 3.71
N ALA A 191 11.50 19.30 4.18
CA ALA A 191 11.43 20.71 3.82
C ALA A 191 12.11 21.03 2.50
N THR A 192 13.19 20.31 2.14
CA THR A 192 14.11 20.67 1.04
C THR A 192 14.30 19.60 -0.01
N GLY A 193 13.84 18.36 0.23
CA GLY A 193 14.07 17.22 -0.64
C GLY A 193 15.52 16.72 -0.68
N VAL A 194 16.41 17.22 0.17
CA VAL A 194 17.81 16.78 0.21
C VAL A 194 17.89 15.34 0.74
N VAL A 195 18.62 14.48 0.04
CA VAL A 195 18.88 13.10 0.48
C VAL A 195 19.70 13.13 1.75
N ARG A 196 19.15 12.63 2.86
CA ARG A 196 19.81 12.51 4.15
C ARG A 196 20.50 11.17 4.30
N TRP A 197 19.87 10.11 3.82
CA TRP A 197 20.41 8.76 3.79
C TRP A 197 19.79 7.94 2.65
N ARG A 198 20.45 6.85 2.31
CA ARG A 198 20.00 5.87 1.33
C ARG A 198 20.35 4.47 1.82
N PHE A 199 19.43 3.52 1.63
CA PHE A 199 19.68 2.10 1.83
C PHE A 199 19.54 1.38 0.47
N ASP A 200 20.55 0.60 0.08
CA ASP A 200 20.54 -0.21 -1.13
C ASP A 200 20.00 -1.61 -0.79
N THR A 201 18.92 -2.06 -1.42
CA THR A 201 18.29 -3.38 -1.16
C THR A 201 19.11 -4.53 -1.73
N ILE A 202 20.08 -4.26 -2.55
CA ILE A 202 21.08 -5.21 -3.05
C ILE A 202 22.44 -4.78 -2.48
N ASP A 203 22.92 -5.49 -1.46
CA ASP A 203 24.14 -5.12 -0.71
C ASP A 203 25.41 -5.33 -1.51
N ARG A 204 25.43 -6.28 -2.45
CA ARG A 204 26.56 -6.57 -3.33
C ARG A 204 26.10 -7.23 -4.63
N ALA A 205 26.95 -7.12 -5.66
CA ALA A 205 26.73 -7.81 -6.91
C ALA A 205 26.90 -9.34 -6.73
N TRP A 206 26.11 -10.09 -7.49
CA TRP A 206 26.16 -11.54 -7.58
C TRP A 206 27.21 -11.97 -8.61
N THR A 207 27.19 -13.27 -9.00
CA THR A 207 28.15 -13.87 -9.95
C THR A 207 28.29 -13.10 -11.27
N HIS A 208 27.21 -12.43 -11.72
CA HIS A 208 27.18 -11.58 -12.91
C HIS A 208 26.75 -10.16 -12.53
N PRO A 209 27.71 -9.28 -12.12
CA PRO A 209 27.40 -7.96 -11.57
C PRO A 209 26.51 -7.07 -12.44
N GLN A 210 26.65 -7.16 -13.78
CA GLN A 210 25.86 -6.37 -14.73
C GLN A 210 24.39 -6.81 -14.80
N GLN A 211 24.07 -7.99 -14.28
CA GLN A 211 22.73 -8.55 -14.22
C GLN A 211 22.14 -8.50 -12.81
N SER A 212 22.96 -8.20 -11.80
CA SER A 212 22.50 -8.16 -10.40
C SER A 212 21.58 -6.95 -10.18
N GLY A 213 20.31 -7.20 -10.00
CA GLY A 213 19.28 -6.18 -9.82
C GLY A 213 18.10 -6.66 -8.97
N GLY A 214 17.01 -5.93 -9.00
CA GLY A 214 15.80 -6.22 -8.23
C GLY A 214 15.76 -5.57 -6.86
N GLY A 215 15.01 -6.15 -5.92
CA GLY A 215 14.83 -5.62 -4.58
C GLY A 215 14.02 -4.32 -4.54
N GLY A 216 13.15 -4.10 -5.51
CA GLY A 216 12.33 -2.90 -5.62
C GLY A 216 11.39 -2.70 -4.45
N ILE A 217 10.91 -1.47 -4.29
CA ILE A 217 9.91 -1.08 -3.32
C ILE A 217 8.66 -0.65 -4.09
N TRP A 218 7.64 -1.50 -4.12
CA TRP A 218 6.40 -1.26 -4.86
C TRP A 218 5.31 -0.57 -4.04
N TYR A 219 5.32 -0.76 -2.72
CA TYR A 219 4.31 -0.20 -1.83
C TYR A 219 4.93 0.62 -0.71
N PRO A 220 4.17 1.58 -0.14
CA PRO A 220 4.65 2.47 0.91
C PRO A 220 5.19 1.71 2.13
N VAL A 221 6.23 2.26 2.72
CA VAL A 221 6.81 1.78 3.98
C VAL A 221 5.88 2.09 5.16
N SER A 222 6.02 1.35 6.26
CA SER A 222 5.41 1.68 7.54
C SER A 222 6.46 2.18 8.53
N VAL A 223 6.05 3.03 9.48
CA VAL A 223 6.97 3.58 10.48
C VAL A 223 6.32 3.52 11.85
N ASP A 224 7.04 3.00 12.84
CA ASP A 224 6.54 2.96 14.20
C ASP A 224 6.90 4.21 15.03
N SER A 225 6.29 4.32 16.20
CA SER A 225 6.54 5.43 17.13
C SER A 225 7.99 5.47 17.65
N GLY A 226 8.69 4.35 17.62
CA GLY A 226 10.11 4.24 18.01
C GLY A 226 11.08 4.68 16.92
N GLY A 227 10.59 4.94 15.71
CA GLY A 227 11.41 5.33 14.56
C GLY A 227 12.03 4.14 13.83
N LYS A 228 11.37 2.98 13.83
CA LYS A 228 11.70 1.87 12.94
C LYS A 228 10.86 1.96 11.68
N LEU A 229 11.53 1.89 10.54
CA LEU A 229 10.92 1.84 9.20
C LEU A 229 10.87 0.39 8.74
N TYR A 230 9.72 -0.05 8.27
CA TYR A 230 9.45 -1.40 7.78
C TYR A 230 9.12 -1.35 6.30
N ALA A 231 9.83 -2.10 5.48
CA ALA A 231 9.64 -2.18 4.03
C ALA A 231 9.56 -3.64 3.56
N GLY A 232 8.65 -3.92 2.64
CA GLY A 232 8.70 -5.11 1.83
C GLY A 232 9.58 -4.86 0.60
N THR A 233 10.33 -5.86 0.14
CA THR A 233 11.20 -5.76 -1.02
C THR A 233 10.81 -6.77 -2.09
N ALA A 234 10.96 -6.38 -3.34
CA ALA A 234 10.66 -7.20 -4.50
C ALA A 234 11.72 -8.28 -4.77
N ASN A 235 11.44 -9.06 -5.79
CA ASN A 235 12.23 -10.15 -6.32
C ASN A 235 13.65 -9.74 -6.74
N PRO A 236 14.58 -10.72 -6.91
CA PRO A 236 15.87 -10.47 -7.52
C PRO A 236 15.76 -10.31 -9.04
N GLY A 237 16.63 -9.52 -9.65
CA GLY A 237 16.79 -9.43 -11.10
C GLY A 237 18.14 -10.04 -11.56
N PRO A 238 18.16 -10.91 -12.56
CA PRO A 238 17.02 -11.55 -13.22
C PRO A 238 16.45 -12.70 -12.39
N TRP A 239 15.13 -12.79 -12.33
CA TRP A 239 14.44 -13.88 -11.60
C TRP A 239 14.15 -15.08 -12.50
N GLY A 240 13.98 -14.87 -13.80
CA GLY A 240 13.72 -15.94 -14.75
C GLY A 240 14.97 -16.77 -15.08
N GLY A 241 14.76 -18.06 -15.37
CA GLY A 241 15.81 -18.94 -15.90
C GLY A 241 16.09 -18.68 -17.37
N THR A 242 17.33 -18.93 -17.79
CA THR A 242 17.76 -18.98 -19.19
C THR A 242 18.41 -20.33 -19.48
N ALA A 243 18.63 -20.67 -20.77
CA ALA A 243 19.35 -21.87 -21.14
C ALA A 243 20.75 -21.97 -20.49
N ARG A 244 21.41 -20.83 -20.30
CA ARG A 244 22.73 -20.75 -19.64
C ARG A 244 22.63 -20.76 -18.13
N PHE A 245 21.58 -20.19 -17.58
CA PHE A 245 21.33 -20.04 -16.16
C PHE A 245 19.92 -20.51 -15.81
N PRO A 246 19.67 -21.81 -15.88
CA PRO A 246 18.34 -22.36 -15.52
C PRO A 246 18.04 -22.07 -14.05
N ASN A 247 16.77 -21.84 -13.73
CA ASN A 247 16.31 -21.51 -12.38
C ASN A 247 17.00 -20.28 -11.76
N GLY A 248 17.24 -19.22 -12.55
CA GLY A 248 17.83 -17.99 -12.05
C GLY A 248 19.25 -18.15 -11.52
N SER A 249 19.99 -19.16 -11.93
CA SER A 249 21.32 -19.49 -11.42
C SER A 249 22.43 -18.50 -11.77
N ALA A 250 22.09 -17.33 -12.33
CA ALA A 250 22.99 -16.18 -12.38
C ALA A 250 23.49 -15.77 -10.97
N PHE A 251 22.74 -16.13 -9.93
CA PHE A 251 23.10 -15.98 -8.52
C PHE A 251 22.69 -17.25 -7.75
N PRO A 252 23.60 -18.16 -7.43
CA PRO A 252 23.27 -19.47 -6.87
C PRO A 252 22.85 -19.45 -5.39
N GLY A 253 22.89 -18.32 -4.73
CA GLY A 253 22.54 -18.15 -3.32
C GLY A 253 21.36 -17.24 -3.09
N PRO A 254 21.00 -16.98 -1.81
CA PRO A 254 19.99 -15.99 -1.48
C PRO A 254 20.46 -14.60 -1.90
N ALA A 255 19.66 -13.91 -2.71
CA ALA A 255 19.91 -12.55 -3.15
C ALA A 255 19.45 -11.57 -2.07
N ARG A 256 20.32 -11.24 -1.16
CA ARG A 256 20.00 -10.36 -0.02
C ARG A 256 19.96 -8.89 -0.51
N TYR A 257 18.92 -8.17 -0.22
CA TYR A 257 17.72 -8.29 0.59
C TYR A 257 16.44 -8.35 -0.26
N THR A 258 16.37 -9.19 -1.28
CA THR A 258 15.15 -9.37 -2.08
C THR A 258 14.13 -10.23 -1.36
N ASP A 259 12.86 -10.12 -1.73
CA ASP A 259 11.73 -10.90 -1.19
C ASP A 259 11.70 -10.93 0.35
N SER A 260 11.95 -9.79 0.95
CA SER A 260 12.27 -9.68 2.37
C SER A 260 11.40 -8.64 3.08
N LEU A 261 11.18 -8.86 4.36
CA LEU A 261 10.93 -7.75 5.27
C LEU A 261 12.29 -7.15 5.66
N VAL A 262 12.45 -5.85 5.40
CA VAL A 262 13.63 -5.07 5.78
C VAL A 262 13.20 -4.04 6.81
N VAL A 263 13.92 -3.97 7.93
CA VAL A 263 13.65 -3.01 9.01
C VAL A 263 14.87 -2.12 9.22
N LEU A 264 14.66 -0.81 9.12
CA LEU A 264 15.70 0.21 9.20
C LEU A 264 15.45 1.15 10.38
N ASP A 265 16.50 1.80 10.86
CA ASP A 265 16.36 3.01 11.65
C ASP A 265 15.94 4.18 10.73
N ALA A 266 14.77 4.76 10.98
CA ALA A 266 14.17 5.79 10.13
C ALA A 266 14.98 7.10 10.07
N ASN A 267 15.82 7.39 11.07
CA ASN A 267 16.64 8.61 11.11
C ASN A 267 17.92 8.46 10.30
N THR A 268 18.47 7.25 10.23
CA THR A 268 19.82 7.00 9.69
C THR A 268 19.87 6.10 8.47
N GLY A 269 18.78 5.34 8.19
CA GLY A 269 18.75 4.30 7.17
C GLY A 269 19.58 3.05 7.52
N ALA A 270 20.11 2.96 8.74
CA ALA A 270 20.86 1.78 9.16
C ALA A 270 19.96 0.55 9.29
N LEU A 271 20.43 -0.58 8.78
CA LEU A 271 19.73 -1.85 8.92
C LEU A 271 19.63 -2.26 10.39
N ASP A 272 18.42 -2.53 10.85
CA ASP A 272 18.16 -3.10 12.17
C ASP A 272 18.11 -4.63 12.07
N TRP A 273 17.17 -5.16 11.28
CA TRP A 273 17.07 -6.58 10.97
C TRP A 273 16.35 -6.82 9.65
N THR A 274 16.41 -8.05 9.17
CA THR A 274 15.71 -8.49 7.96
C THR A 274 15.38 -9.96 8.05
N ASP A 275 14.32 -10.38 7.34
CA ASP A 275 13.98 -11.78 7.14
C ASP A 275 13.50 -12.01 5.71
N GLN A 276 14.21 -12.87 4.98
CA GLN A 276 13.90 -13.21 3.59
C GLN A 276 12.83 -14.30 3.54
N VAL A 277 11.71 -13.99 2.87
CA VAL A 277 10.54 -14.89 2.79
C VAL A 277 10.72 -15.92 1.70
N THR A 278 11.24 -15.50 0.54
CA THR A 278 11.50 -16.37 -0.62
C THR A 278 12.98 -16.33 -1.00
N PRO A 279 13.85 -17.15 -0.39
CA PRO A 279 15.24 -17.24 -0.82
C PRO A 279 15.34 -17.80 -2.24
N HIS A 280 16.13 -17.15 -3.10
CA HIS A 280 16.36 -17.58 -4.49
C HIS A 280 15.06 -17.69 -5.30
N ASP A 281 14.36 -16.57 -5.42
CA ASP A 281 13.13 -16.50 -6.21
C ASP A 281 13.40 -16.65 -7.71
N VAL A 282 12.57 -17.46 -8.37
CA VAL A 282 12.59 -17.75 -9.82
C VAL A 282 11.20 -17.58 -10.44
N ARG A 283 10.26 -16.91 -9.73
CA ARG A 283 8.84 -16.82 -10.10
C ARG A 283 8.26 -15.41 -10.04
N ASP A 284 9.10 -14.42 -9.69
CA ASP A 284 8.64 -13.05 -9.45
C ASP A 284 7.71 -12.96 -8.21
N TYR A 285 8.18 -13.50 -7.09
CA TYR A 285 7.41 -13.59 -5.86
C TYR A 285 7.68 -12.46 -4.88
N ASP A 286 7.65 -11.23 -5.40
CA ASP A 286 7.82 -10.02 -4.60
C ASP A 286 7.17 -10.13 -3.21
N PHE A 287 7.92 -9.76 -2.18
CA PHE A 287 7.37 -9.56 -0.84
C PHE A 287 7.08 -8.07 -0.67
N GLU A 288 6.03 -7.56 -1.29
CA GLU A 288 5.86 -6.16 -1.64
C GLU A 288 4.79 -5.39 -0.87
N ALA A 289 3.76 -6.09 -0.35
CA ALA A 289 2.66 -5.39 0.30
C ALA A 289 3.15 -4.55 1.49
N THR A 290 2.62 -3.33 1.65
CA THR A 290 2.92 -2.47 2.80
C THR A 290 2.88 -3.26 4.11
N PRO A 291 3.96 -3.32 4.90
CA PRO A 291 3.95 -4.01 6.17
C PRO A 291 2.95 -3.37 7.15
N VAL A 292 2.12 -4.18 7.80
CA VAL A 292 1.11 -3.73 8.76
C VAL A 292 1.64 -3.89 10.18
N LEU A 293 1.67 -2.81 10.95
CA LEU A 293 2.10 -2.83 12.36
C LEU A 293 0.87 -3.02 13.26
N ALA A 294 0.79 -4.16 13.92
CA ALA A 294 -0.35 -4.59 14.73
C ALA A 294 0.11 -4.96 16.16
N GLY A 295 0.15 -3.99 17.06
CA GLY A 295 0.66 -4.18 18.42
C GLY A 295 2.13 -4.58 18.41
N ASP A 296 2.44 -5.77 18.96
CA ASP A 296 3.79 -6.36 18.99
C ASP A 296 4.17 -7.11 17.69
N LEU A 297 3.28 -7.15 16.71
CA LEU A 297 3.51 -7.82 15.44
C LEU A 297 3.78 -6.84 14.29
N VAL A 298 4.58 -7.27 13.33
CA VAL A 298 4.58 -6.78 11.96
C VAL A 298 4.09 -7.90 11.05
N LEU A 299 3.14 -7.56 10.17
CA LEU A 299 2.49 -8.47 9.24
C LEU A 299 2.87 -8.07 7.82
N GLY A 300 3.30 -9.01 7.02
CA GLY A 300 3.66 -8.76 5.62
C GLY A 300 3.18 -9.88 4.71
N ALA A 301 3.07 -9.59 3.43
CA ALA A 301 2.65 -10.53 2.41
C ALA A 301 3.19 -10.14 1.03
N GLY A 302 3.04 -11.02 0.05
CA GLY A 302 3.43 -10.78 -1.33
C GLY A 302 2.92 -11.84 -2.29
N LYS A 303 3.41 -11.79 -3.53
CA LYS A 303 3.00 -12.62 -4.67
C LYS A 303 3.14 -14.13 -4.42
N ALA A 304 4.03 -14.55 -3.51
CA ALA A 304 4.14 -15.96 -3.10
C ALA A 304 2.88 -16.51 -2.39
N GLY A 305 1.83 -15.68 -2.19
CA GLY A 305 0.62 -16.10 -1.49
C GLY A 305 0.88 -16.53 -0.04
N ARG A 306 1.86 -15.88 0.61
CA ARG A 306 2.22 -16.15 2.00
C ARG A 306 2.06 -14.89 2.83
N VAL A 307 1.26 -14.98 3.89
CA VAL A 307 1.15 -13.96 4.92
C VAL A 307 2.02 -14.39 6.10
N VAL A 308 2.91 -13.52 6.53
CA VAL A 308 3.87 -13.82 7.60
C VAL A 308 3.74 -12.78 8.70
N ALA A 309 3.81 -13.20 9.94
CA ALA A 309 3.87 -12.34 11.12
C ALA A 309 5.21 -12.53 11.84
N TRP A 310 5.81 -11.42 12.22
CA TRP A 310 7.00 -11.40 13.07
C TRP A 310 6.69 -10.66 14.37
N ASP A 311 7.33 -11.11 15.42
CA ASP A 311 7.40 -10.39 16.69
C ASP A 311 8.42 -9.25 16.54
N ARG A 312 7.98 -8.01 16.78
CA ARG A 312 8.81 -6.80 16.58
C ARG A 312 9.94 -6.66 17.60
N THR A 313 9.88 -7.37 18.72
CA THR A 313 10.90 -7.33 19.76
C THR A 313 11.93 -8.44 19.58
N THR A 314 11.47 -9.66 19.28
CA THR A 314 12.37 -10.82 19.14
C THR A 314 12.83 -11.05 17.70
N HIS A 315 12.22 -10.37 16.72
CA HIS A 315 12.46 -10.47 15.28
C HIS A 315 12.19 -11.88 14.70
N ARG A 316 11.46 -12.72 15.45
CA ARG A 316 11.15 -14.09 15.04
C ARG A 316 9.78 -14.19 14.39
N ARG A 317 9.67 -15.06 13.39
CA ARG A 317 8.36 -15.43 12.84
C ARG A 317 7.49 -16.04 13.91
N ARG A 318 6.28 -15.51 14.08
CA ARG A 318 5.26 -16.02 15.00
C ARG A 318 4.38 -17.04 14.31
N TRP A 319 4.00 -16.74 13.08
CA TRP A 319 3.23 -17.63 12.21
C TRP A 319 3.44 -17.27 10.73
N SER A 320 3.08 -18.24 9.86
CA SER A 320 3.02 -18.04 8.42
C SER A 320 1.81 -18.80 7.88
N THR A 321 0.98 -18.13 7.07
CA THR A 321 -0.25 -18.69 6.50
C THR A 321 -0.18 -18.62 4.97
N VAL A 322 -0.48 -19.73 4.33
CA VAL A 322 -0.60 -19.83 2.87
C VAL A 322 -2.01 -19.42 2.47
N VAL A 323 -2.15 -18.54 1.48
CA VAL A 323 -3.43 -18.01 0.99
C VAL A 323 -3.50 -18.08 -0.54
N GLY A 324 -4.68 -18.38 -1.07
CA GLY A 324 -4.88 -18.57 -2.51
C GLY A 324 -4.62 -20.00 -2.99
N THR A 325 -4.42 -20.14 -4.28
CA THR A 325 -4.17 -21.43 -4.94
C THR A 325 -2.67 -21.65 -5.10
N HIS A 326 -2.16 -22.83 -4.69
CA HIS A 326 -0.74 -23.16 -4.73
C HIS A 326 -0.48 -24.41 -5.58
N ARG A 327 0.45 -24.30 -6.54
CA ARG A 327 0.91 -25.39 -7.39
C ARG A 327 2.29 -25.09 -7.96
N ASN A 328 3.25 -25.99 -7.79
CA ASN A 328 4.64 -25.82 -8.25
C ASN A 328 5.29 -24.48 -7.84
N ASP A 329 4.90 -23.97 -6.68
CA ASP A 329 5.29 -22.66 -6.14
C ASP A 329 6.60 -22.71 -5.32
N LEU A 330 7.19 -23.88 -5.16
CA LEU A 330 8.42 -24.08 -4.38
C LEU A 330 9.50 -24.79 -5.19
N GLY A 331 10.76 -24.51 -4.83
CA GLY A 331 11.92 -25.16 -5.41
C GLY A 331 12.21 -24.79 -6.87
N PRO A 332 13.16 -25.46 -7.52
CA PRO A 332 13.50 -25.23 -8.92
C PRO A 332 12.33 -25.52 -9.87
N LEU A 333 12.23 -24.75 -10.95
CA LEU A 333 11.30 -25.06 -12.04
C LEU A 333 11.85 -26.23 -12.89
N PRO A 334 11.01 -27.19 -13.33
CA PRO A 334 11.45 -28.27 -14.22
C PRO A 334 11.71 -27.73 -15.62
N ALA A 335 12.50 -28.50 -16.40
CA ALA A 335 12.78 -28.17 -17.80
C ALA A 335 11.50 -28.20 -18.66
N THR A 336 10.60 -29.13 -18.41
CA THR A 336 9.28 -29.18 -19.07
C THR A 336 8.37 -28.19 -18.37
N PRO A 337 7.71 -27.25 -19.11
CA PRO A 337 6.79 -26.27 -18.52
C PRO A 337 5.65 -26.92 -17.74
N VAL A 338 5.34 -26.36 -16.60
CA VAL A 338 4.28 -26.80 -15.68
C VAL A 338 3.38 -25.62 -15.29
N THR A 339 2.18 -25.92 -14.81
CA THR A 339 1.33 -24.88 -14.20
C THR A 339 1.95 -24.43 -12.89
N VAL A 340 2.14 -23.11 -12.74
CA VAL A 340 2.62 -22.44 -11.51
C VAL A 340 1.51 -21.58 -10.93
N CYS A 341 1.21 -21.78 -9.66
CA CYS A 341 0.25 -20.95 -8.91
C CYS A 341 0.82 -20.67 -7.51
N PRO A 342 0.81 -19.42 -7.05
CA PRO A 342 0.49 -18.21 -7.80
C PRO A 342 1.45 -17.99 -8.95
N ASN A 343 1.08 -17.15 -9.92
CA ASN A 343 2.02 -16.64 -10.93
C ASN A 343 2.53 -15.22 -10.52
N LEU A 344 3.22 -14.54 -11.43
CA LEU A 344 3.83 -13.22 -11.19
C LEU A 344 2.84 -12.07 -10.87
N LEU A 345 1.53 -12.23 -11.13
CA LEU A 345 0.45 -11.32 -10.72
C LEU A 345 -0.55 -12.04 -9.81
N GLY A 346 -0.13 -13.09 -9.14
CA GLY A 346 -0.95 -13.85 -8.20
C GLY A 346 -0.53 -13.64 -6.75
N GLY A 347 -1.24 -14.28 -5.81
CA GLY A 347 -0.95 -14.17 -4.39
C GLY A 347 -1.51 -12.88 -3.77
N VAL A 348 -0.72 -12.19 -2.96
CA VAL A 348 -1.13 -10.92 -2.31
C VAL A 348 -0.43 -9.77 -3.01
N GLU A 349 -1.10 -9.22 -4.00
CA GLU A 349 -0.60 -8.15 -4.87
C GLU A 349 -0.81 -6.75 -4.31
N THR A 350 -1.69 -6.59 -3.34
CA THR A 350 -2.12 -5.26 -2.89
C THR A 350 -2.19 -5.19 -1.37
N PRO A 351 -2.10 -3.97 -0.78
CA PRO A 351 -2.07 -3.79 0.66
C PRO A 351 -3.25 -4.43 1.41
N MET A 352 -2.92 -5.06 2.51
CA MET A 352 -3.84 -5.60 3.49
C MET A 352 -4.43 -4.50 4.37
N ALA A 353 -5.50 -4.81 5.12
CA ALA A 353 -6.01 -3.94 6.17
C ALA A 353 -6.07 -4.66 7.52
N TYR A 354 -5.94 -3.91 8.62
CA TYR A 354 -5.97 -4.46 9.97
C TYR A 354 -6.88 -3.65 10.88
N ALA A 355 -7.79 -4.34 11.55
CA ALA A 355 -8.60 -3.79 12.63
C ALA A 355 -9.06 -4.91 13.58
N ASP A 356 -9.20 -4.61 14.87
CA ASP A 356 -9.80 -5.50 15.87
C ASP A 356 -9.21 -6.94 15.85
N ASN A 357 -7.89 -7.06 15.81
CA ASN A 357 -7.15 -8.31 15.73
C ASN A 357 -7.51 -9.16 14.47
N ARG A 358 -8.01 -8.53 13.41
CA ARG A 358 -8.28 -9.17 12.11
C ARG A 358 -7.43 -8.53 11.03
N LEU A 359 -6.79 -9.38 10.25
CA LEU A 359 -6.06 -8.99 9.06
C LEU A 359 -6.91 -9.37 7.84
N PHE A 360 -7.24 -8.38 7.01
CA PHE A 360 -8.00 -8.57 5.79
C PHE A 360 -7.05 -8.62 4.60
N VAL A 361 -7.03 -9.75 3.92
CA VAL A 361 -6.04 -10.10 2.90
C VAL A 361 -6.74 -10.22 1.54
N PRO A 362 -6.52 -9.27 0.62
CA PRO A 362 -6.94 -9.43 -0.77
C PRO A 362 -5.98 -10.41 -1.46
N VAL A 363 -6.54 -11.36 -2.20
CA VAL A 363 -5.76 -12.42 -2.88
C VAL A 363 -6.17 -12.48 -4.35
N VAL A 364 -5.19 -12.61 -5.22
CA VAL A 364 -5.36 -12.88 -6.65
C VAL A 364 -5.05 -14.36 -6.92
N ASP A 365 -6.06 -15.09 -7.35
CA ASP A 365 -5.91 -16.47 -7.85
C ASP A 365 -5.66 -16.44 -9.36
N LEU A 366 -4.41 -16.44 -9.73
CA LEU A 366 -3.97 -16.52 -11.12
C LEU A 366 -2.84 -17.54 -11.22
N CYS A 367 -2.98 -18.47 -12.14
CA CYS A 367 -1.95 -19.45 -12.49
C CYS A 367 -1.38 -19.14 -13.86
N GLY A 368 -0.16 -19.57 -14.10
CA GLY A 368 0.51 -19.47 -15.40
C GLY A 368 1.30 -20.73 -15.74
N ILE A 369 2.04 -20.68 -16.83
CA ILE A 369 2.91 -21.77 -17.25
C ILE A 369 4.36 -21.35 -17.04
N GLY A 370 5.13 -22.12 -16.28
CA GLY A 370 6.53 -21.84 -15.97
C GLY A 370 7.44 -23.03 -16.22
N GLY A 371 8.69 -22.76 -16.61
CA GLY A 371 9.73 -23.77 -16.83
C GLY A 371 11.13 -23.18 -16.78
N ALA A 372 12.13 -24.00 -16.45
CA ALA A 372 13.51 -23.56 -16.24
C ALA A 372 14.20 -22.99 -17.49
N THR A 373 13.69 -23.29 -18.68
CA THR A 373 14.28 -22.84 -19.96
C THR A 373 13.63 -21.57 -20.53
N THR A 374 12.61 -21.05 -19.88
CA THR A 374 11.94 -19.83 -20.32
C THR A 374 12.63 -18.61 -19.70
N SER A 375 12.79 -17.55 -20.49
CA SER A 375 13.31 -16.27 -19.97
C SER A 375 12.32 -15.58 -19.02
N HIS A 376 11.05 -15.98 -19.08
CA HIS A 376 9.99 -15.61 -18.15
C HIS A 376 9.26 -16.89 -17.78
N PRO A 377 9.23 -17.28 -16.50
CA PRO A 377 8.59 -18.51 -16.08
C PRO A 377 7.05 -18.46 -16.17
N VAL A 378 6.48 -17.33 -16.56
CA VAL A 378 5.03 -17.20 -16.74
C VAL A 378 4.71 -16.55 -18.07
N THR A 379 4.05 -17.27 -18.94
CA THR A 379 3.70 -16.83 -20.29
C THR A 379 2.21 -16.52 -20.49
N ASP A 380 1.34 -16.93 -19.54
CA ASP A 380 -0.11 -16.73 -19.65
C ASP A 380 -0.59 -15.76 -18.55
N LEU A 381 -0.65 -14.48 -18.91
CA LEU A 381 -1.14 -13.39 -18.07
C LEU A 381 -2.61 -13.00 -18.39
N ASP A 382 -3.42 -13.98 -18.74
CA ASP A 382 -4.83 -13.73 -19.04
C ASP A 382 -5.62 -13.41 -17.75
N LEU A 383 -5.72 -12.13 -17.43
CA LEU A 383 -6.47 -11.64 -16.27
C LEU A 383 -7.97 -11.98 -16.31
N THR A 384 -8.51 -12.38 -17.47
CA THR A 384 -9.91 -12.83 -17.54
C THR A 384 -10.12 -14.20 -16.88
N LYS A 385 -9.07 -14.98 -16.77
CA LYS A 385 -9.06 -16.27 -16.06
C LYS A 385 -8.81 -16.11 -14.56
N ALA A 386 -8.27 -14.96 -14.14
CA ALA A 386 -7.99 -14.69 -12.74
C ALA A 386 -9.27 -14.55 -11.92
N ARG A 387 -9.19 -14.92 -10.65
CA ARG A 387 -10.25 -14.74 -9.66
C ARG A 387 -9.67 -14.03 -8.45
N GLY A 388 -10.54 -13.46 -7.63
CA GLY A 388 -10.13 -12.81 -6.39
C GLY A 388 -10.65 -13.56 -5.17
N ARG A 389 -10.02 -13.28 -4.04
CA ARG A 389 -10.55 -13.61 -2.72
C ARG A 389 -10.30 -12.45 -1.77
N LEU A 390 -11.17 -12.33 -0.77
CA LEU A 390 -10.89 -11.57 0.43
C LEU A 390 -10.99 -12.52 1.62
N LEU A 391 -9.89 -12.62 2.39
CA LEU A 391 -9.82 -13.41 3.60
C LEU A 391 -9.76 -12.50 4.81
N ALA A 392 -10.32 -12.95 5.95
CA ALA A 392 -9.98 -12.43 7.25
C ALA A 392 -9.18 -13.49 8.01
N LEU A 393 -8.03 -13.11 8.51
CA LEU A 393 -7.18 -13.92 9.37
C LEU A 393 -7.21 -13.37 10.80
N ASP A 394 -7.17 -14.24 11.80
CA ASP A 394 -6.84 -13.85 13.17
C ASP A 394 -5.37 -13.41 13.20
N ALA A 395 -5.12 -12.14 13.47
CA ALA A 395 -3.77 -11.59 13.42
C ALA A 395 -2.82 -12.17 14.47
N SER A 396 -3.34 -12.69 15.58
CA SER A 396 -2.52 -13.28 16.64
C SER A 396 -1.90 -14.64 16.29
N ASN A 397 -2.53 -15.38 15.36
CA ASN A 397 -2.13 -16.77 15.06
C ASN A 397 -2.22 -17.17 13.58
N GLY A 398 -2.66 -16.27 12.70
CA GLY A 398 -2.77 -16.47 11.25
C GLY A 398 -3.89 -17.42 10.80
N LYS A 399 -4.80 -17.84 11.69
CA LYS A 399 -5.88 -18.75 11.32
C LYS A 399 -6.96 -18.03 10.50
N PRO A 400 -7.47 -18.62 9.41
CA PRO A 400 -8.59 -18.07 8.68
C PRO A 400 -9.86 -18.00 9.54
N LEU A 401 -10.49 -16.84 9.56
CA LEU A 401 -11.79 -16.60 10.20
C LEU A 401 -12.93 -16.75 9.22
N TRP A 402 -12.75 -16.21 8.02
CA TRP A 402 -13.68 -16.36 6.89
C TRP A 402 -12.96 -16.04 5.57
N GLU A 403 -13.55 -16.49 4.46
CA GLU A 403 -13.11 -16.23 3.08
C GLU A 403 -14.32 -15.90 2.20
N ARG A 404 -14.13 -14.96 1.25
CA ARG A 404 -15.08 -14.64 0.18
C ARG A 404 -14.39 -14.69 -1.17
N ARG A 405 -14.96 -15.47 -2.10
CA ARG A 405 -14.50 -15.54 -3.49
C ARG A 405 -15.10 -14.39 -4.28
N LEU A 406 -14.32 -13.80 -5.14
CA LEU A 406 -14.70 -12.68 -6.01
C LEU A 406 -14.54 -13.13 -7.48
N PRO A 407 -15.41 -12.65 -8.38
CA PRO A 407 -15.42 -13.11 -9.78
C PRO A 407 -14.22 -12.63 -10.60
N SER A 408 -13.46 -11.64 -10.12
CA SER A 408 -12.34 -11.00 -10.77
C SER A 408 -11.22 -10.68 -9.78
N PRO A 409 -9.97 -10.47 -10.21
CA PRO A 409 -8.83 -10.21 -9.32
C PRO A 409 -9.05 -9.06 -8.34
N SER A 410 -8.56 -9.22 -7.10
CA SER A 410 -8.70 -8.23 -6.02
C SER A 410 -7.55 -7.22 -6.04
N PHE A 411 -7.46 -6.39 -7.09
CA PHE A 411 -6.44 -5.34 -7.16
C PHE A 411 -6.81 -4.06 -6.39
N GLY A 412 -8.00 -3.97 -5.83
CA GLY A 412 -8.47 -2.80 -5.08
C GLY A 412 -8.23 -2.88 -3.59
N CYS A 413 -7.15 -3.46 -3.11
CA CYS A 413 -6.73 -3.53 -1.69
C CYS A 413 -7.85 -3.96 -0.71
N ALA A 414 -7.53 -3.97 0.57
CA ALA A 414 -8.51 -3.97 1.65
C ALA A 414 -8.50 -2.61 2.37
N THR A 415 -9.66 -2.14 2.81
CA THR A 415 -9.80 -0.90 3.60
C THR A 415 -10.93 -1.07 4.61
N VAL A 416 -10.68 -0.76 5.88
CA VAL A 416 -11.66 -0.95 6.95
C VAL A 416 -12.26 0.37 7.40
N ALA A 417 -13.57 0.36 7.65
CA ALA A 417 -14.28 1.42 8.35
C ALA A 417 -15.19 0.77 9.39
N ASN A 418 -14.89 0.95 10.65
CA ASN A 418 -15.62 0.32 11.77
C ASN A 418 -15.76 -1.22 11.57
N ASP A 419 -16.97 -1.71 11.41
CA ASP A 419 -17.33 -3.12 11.22
C ASP A 419 -17.49 -3.52 9.75
N VAL A 420 -17.03 -2.68 8.81
CA VAL A 420 -17.09 -2.91 7.35
C VAL A 420 -15.68 -2.98 6.76
N VAL A 421 -15.41 -3.97 5.92
CA VAL A 421 -14.23 -4.03 5.08
C VAL A 421 -14.62 -3.86 3.61
N PHE A 422 -13.96 -2.92 2.93
CA PHE A 422 -14.08 -2.68 1.50
C PHE A 422 -12.95 -3.35 0.74
N THR A 423 -13.23 -3.82 -0.46
CA THR A 423 -12.26 -4.21 -1.48
C THR A 423 -12.85 -3.94 -2.85
N ALA A 424 -12.01 -3.96 -3.89
CA ALA A 424 -12.48 -3.78 -5.25
C ALA A 424 -11.78 -4.74 -6.21
N THR A 425 -12.41 -4.98 -7.34
CA THR A 425 -11.94 -5.95 -8.32
C THR A 425 -11.58 -5.28 -9.65
N TYR A 426 -10.70 -5.95 -10.39
CA TYR A 426 -10.13 -5.43 -11.63
C TYR A 426 -11.19 -5.08 -12.69
N GLU A 427 -12.32 -5.81 -12.74
CA GLU A 427 -13.41 -5.46 -13.64
C GLU A 427 -14.25 -4.25 -13.19
N GLY A 428 -13.96 -3.67 -12.02
CA GLY A 428 -14.59 -2.43 -11.56
C GLY A 428 -15.74 -2.59 -10.56
N THR A 429 -15.84 -3.70 -9.84
CA THR A 429 -16.84 -3.83 -8.76
C THR A 429 -16.21 -3.56 -7.41
N ILE A 430 -16.81 -2.67 -6.64
CA ILE A 430 -16.49 -2.40 -5.23
C ILE A 430 -17.42 -3.27 -4.38
N TYR A 431 -16.88 -3.89 -3.34
CA TYR A 431 -17.62 -4.71 -2.36
C TYR A 431 -17.40 -4.18 -0.96
N ALA A 432 -18.43 -4.29 -0.13
CA ALA A 432 -18.39 -4.09 1.31
C ALA A 432 -18.83 -5.38 2.03
N PHE A 433 -18.03 -5.85 2.97
CA PHE A 433 -18.31 -7.03 3.77
C PHE A 433 -18.27 -6.72 5.26
N SER A 434 -19.03 -7.46 6.07
CA SER A 434 -18.90 -7.43 7.52
C SER A 434 -17.51 -7.93 7.93
N THR A 435 -16.76 -7.13 8.71
CA THR A 435 -15.45 -7.53 9.23
C THR A 435 -15.51 -8.82 10.05
N ARG A 436 -16.63 -9.06 10.73
CA ARG A 436 -16.81 -10.21 11.62
C ARG A 436 -17.18 -11.49 10.90
N THR A 437 -18.09 -11.44 9.89
CA THR A 437 -18.68 -12.64 9.28
C THR A 437 -18.33 -12.81 7.80
N GLY A 438 -17.77 -11.77 7.17
CA GLY A 438 -17.58 -11.72 5.72
C GLY A 438 -18.91 -11.66 4.93
N GLN A 439 -20.08 -11.46 5.57
CA GLN A 439 -21.33 -11.26 4.85
C GLN A 439 -21.22 -10.03 3.96
N GLN A 440 -21.61 -10.15 2.68
CA GLN A 440 -21.68 -9.01 1.79
C GLN A 440 -22.81 -8.09 2.23
N LEU A 441 -22.50 -6.82 2.43
CA LEU A 441 -23.41 -5.78 2.90
C LEU A 441 -23.82 -4.83 1.78
N TRP A 442 -22.91 -4.59 0.83
CA TRP A 442 -23.13 -3.67 -0.27
C TRP A 442 -22.16 -3.95 -1.43
N HIS A 443 -22.49 -3.51 -2.63
CA HIS A 443 -21.61 -3.45 -3.78
C HIS A 443 -22.04 -2.35 -4.75
N ALA A 444 -21.10 -1.88 -5.57
CA ALA A 444 -21.35 -0.96 -6.68
C ALA A 444 -20.44 -1.27 -7.86
N ARG A 445 -20.93 -1.01 -9.07
CA ARG A 445 -20.17 -1.13 -10.31
C ARG A 445 -19.65 0.25 -10.74
N MET A 446 -18.36 0.35 -11.04
CA MET A 446 -17.73 1.51 -11.65
C MET A 446 -17.69 1.35 -13.18
N PRO A 447 -17.62 2.46 -13.94
CA PRO A 447 -17.60 2.41 -15.41
C PRO A 447 -16.23 2.04 -16.00
N ALA A 448 -15.22 1.85 -15.18
CA ALA A 448 -13.89 1.37 -15.55
C ALA A 448 -13.38 0.37 -14.51
N GLY A 449 -12.32 -0.36 -14.83
CA GLY A 449 -11.68 -1.29 -13.91
C GLY A 449 -10.95 -0.58 -12.77
N ILE A 450 -10.79 -1.26 -11.64
CA ILE A 450 -10.17 -0.71 -10.43
C ILE A 450 -8.83 -1.41 -10.18
N ASN A 451 -7.78 -0.60 -10.15
CA ASN A 451 -6.42 -0.95 -9.71
C ASN A 451 -5.92 0.08 -8.70
N SER A 452 -6.82 0.57 -7.85
CA SER A 452 -6.50 1.53 -6.80
C SER A 452 -7.18 1.13 -5.50
N CYS A 453 -6.57 1.54 -4.39
CA CYS A 453 -7.11 1.26 -3.08
C CYS A 453 -8.24 2.24 -2.72
N PRO A 454 -9.40 1.77 -2.26
CA PRO A 454 -10.43 2.64 -1.70
C PRO A 454 -9.93 3.42 -0.49
N THR A 455 -10.37 4.65 -0.35
CA THR A 455 -10.11 5.50 0.81
C THR A 455 -11.43 5.82 1.53
N VAL A 456 -11.42 5.74 2.86
CA VAL A 456 -12.58 6.11 3.67
C VAL A 456 -12.23 7.30 4.55
N VAL A 457 -12.99 8.37 4.43
CA VAL A 457 -12.78 9.60 5.21
C VAL A 457 -14.12 10.19 5.68
N GLY A 458 -14.39 10.09 6.98
CA GLY A 458 -15.68 10.48 7.56
C GLY A 458 -16.82 9.59 7.03
N ASP A 459 -17.74 10.21 6.31
CA ASP A 459 -18.89 9.57 5.66
C ASP A 459 -18.65 9.22 4.18
N LEU A 460 -17.46 9.53 3.64
CA LEU A 460 -17.13 9.29 2.26
C LEU A 460 -16.32 8.00 2.08
N LEU A 461 -16.70 7.23 1.07
CA LEU A 461 -15.88 6.20 0.41
C LEU A 461 -15.44 6.76 -0.95
N VAL A 462 -14.15 6.96 -1.16
CA VAL A 462 -13.57 7.51 -2.40
C VAL A 462 -12.82 6.41 -3.14
N VAL A 463 -13.17 6.18 -4.40
CA VAL A 463 -12.62 5.11 -5.23
C VAL A 463 -12.26 5.64 -6.61
N GLY A 464 -11.05 5.32 -7.06
CA GLY A 464 -10.62 5.58 -8.44
C GLY A 464 -10.78 4.34 -9.32
N ALA A 465 -11.30 4.50 -10.52
CA ALA A 465 -11.42 3.46 -11.53
C ALA A 465 -10.69 3.94 -12.80
N GLY A 466 -9.46 3.48 -13.00
CA GLY A 466 -8.56 3.98 -14.05
C GLY A 466 -8.26 3.01 -15.17
N VAL A 467 -8.66 1.73 -15.05
CA VAL A 467 -8.34 0.68 -16.04
C VAL A 467 -9.40 0.64 -17.13
N LYS A 468 -9.00 0.82 -18.38
CA LYS A 468 -9.91 0.73 -19.53
C LYS A 468 -10.10 -0.72 -19.99
N HIS A 469 -11.34 -1.18 -19.95
CA HIS A 469 -11.79 -2.45 -20.53
C HIS A 469 -12.62 -2.20 -21.81
N GLY A 470 -11.97 -1.72 -22.88
CA GLY A 470 -12.63 -1.37 -24.14
C GLY A 470 -13.04 0.12 -24.24
N ALA A 471 -13.66 0.47 -25.36
CA ALA A 471 -13.98 1.86 -25.72
C ALA A 471 -15.03 2.52 -24.80
N GLU A 472 -15.94 1.73 -24.24
CA GLU A 472 -17.03 2.21 -23.38
C GLU A 472 -16.59 2.55 -21.96
N SER A 473 -15.34 2.20 -21.57
CA SER A 473 -14.84 2.50 -20.22
C SER A 473 -14.59 3.99 -20.05
N THR A 474 -15.14 4.57 -19.00
CA THR A 474 -14.94 5.98 -18.63
C THR A 474 -14.22 6.06 -17.27
N PRO A 475 -12.89 6.23 -17.27
CA PRO A 475 -12.13 6.36 -16.04
C PRO A 475 -12.57 7.56 -15.21
N GLU A 476 -12.77 7.33 -13.91
CA GLU A 476 -13.23 8.37 -12.98
C GLU A 476 -12.85 8.07 -11.52
N VAL A 477 -12.80 9.10 -10.70
CA VAL A 477 -12.82 8.99 -9.24
C VAL A 477 -14.24 9.33 -8.76
N VAL A 478 -14.79 8.47 -7.92
CA VAL A 478 -16.15 8.62 -7.37
C VAL A 478 -16.09 8.66 -5.86
N ALA A 479 -16.77 9.63 -5.27
CA ALA A 479 -17.09 9.60 -3.86
C ALA A 479 -18.52 9.09 -3.63
N PHE A 480 -18.64 8.16 -2.73
CA PHE A 480 -19.92 7.65 -2.24
C PHE A 480 -20.12 8.13 -0.81
N SER A 481 -21.36 8.48 -0.43
CA SER A 481 -21.72 8.83 0.95
C SER A 481 -22.98 8.09 1.38
N THR A 482 -23.09 7.88 2.69
CA THR A 482 -24.34 7.41 3.33
C THR A 482 -25.34 8.55 3.57
N ASN A 483 -24.90 9.80 3.44
CA ASN A 483 -25.71 11.01 3.61
C ASN A 483 -26.04 11.58 2.22
N ALA A 484 -27.32 11.90 1.97
CA ALA A 484 -27.68 12.72 0.83
C ALA A 484 -27.21 14.18 1.11
N HIS A 485 -26.40 14.72 0.22
CA HIS A 485 -25.99 16.14 0.28
C HIS A 485 -26.83 16.98 -0.65
#